data_4e70dc01183e61a4fe3f11c81035c984
#
_entry.id   4e70dc01183e61a4fe3f11c81035c984
#
_cell.length_a   1.000
_cell.length_b   1.000
_cell.length_c   1.000
_cell.angle_alpha   90.00
_cell.angle_beta   90.00
_cell.angle_gamma   90.00
#
_symmetry.space_group_name_H-M   'P 1'
#
loop_
_entity.id
_entity.type
_entity.pdbx_description
1 polymer ?
#
loop_
_entity_poly.entity_id
_entity_poly.type
_entity_poly.pdbx_seq_one_letter_code
_entity_poly.pdbx_strand_id
1 'polypeptide(L)'
;MKPFLVDVPVLILFFNRPQQLSQVIEQVRNARPSKLFLYQDGPRSEHDLPGIKACREVTDQIDWDCEVHRMYQEKNYGCDPSEYISQKWAFSMVDKCIVLEDDDVPSVSFFTFCKEMLDKYEQDPRITMIAGFNNEEITPGVPYDYFFASTFSIWGWASWKRVIDQWDEHYTFLEDKFNMQQLEQLIKERKFRKDFIYMCHRHIENNKAYYETIFHASMLFNSGLAIVPTRNMINNLGATADSTHFAGSVHTLPKGYRRIFTMKRYEVEFPLKHPRYVIENVAYKKAVYRIMGWGHPWIKIGRSLEELFLNLRYGNFSIITKAIKNRINKWLKRDQHR
;
A
#
# COMPACT_ATOMS: atom_id res chain seq x y z
N MET A 1 -13.92 25.90 16.41
CA MET A 1 -13.16 24.68 16.05
C MET A 1 -11.69 24.88 16.42
N LYS A 2 -10.93 23.84 16.68
CA LYS A 2 -9.48 23.92 16.88
C LYS A 2 -8.81 24.26 15.55
N PRO A 3 -7.72 25.05 15.50
CA PRO A 3 -7.02 25.31 14.24
C PRO A 3 -6.40 24.01 13.70
N PHE A 4 -6.21 23.94 12.37
CA PHE A 4 -5.35 22.90 11.79
C PHE A 4 -3.90 23.06 12.25
N LEU A 5 -3.14 21.96 12.25
CA LEU A 5 -1.72 21.94 12.64
C LEU A 5 -0.80 21.67 11.45
N VAL A 6 -1.24 20.86 10.50
CA VAL A 6 -0.44 20.48 9.34
C VAL A 6 -1.20 20.85 8.07
N ASP A 7 -0.63 21.78 7.30
CA ASP A 7 -1.19 22.18 6.02
C ASP A 7 -0.83 21.15 4.93
N VAL A 8 -1.60 20.07 4.90
CA VAL A 8 -1.48 18.99 3.92
C VAL A 8 -2.83 18.33 3.68
N PRO A 9 -3.21 18.04 2.43
CA PRO A 9 -4.38 17.23 2.12
C PRO A 9 -4.16 15.76 2.51
N VAL A 10 -5.20 15.12 3.03
CA VAL A 10 -5.21 13.69 3.37
C VAL A 10 -6.44 13.02 2.75
N LEU A 11 -6.23 11.98 1.95
CA LEU A 11 -7.27 11.08 1.47
C LEU A 11 -7.35 9.87 2.41
N ILE A 12 -8.56 9.53 2.84
CA ILE A 12 -8.87 8.33 3.62
C ILE A 12 -9.86 7.48 2.83
N LEU A 13 -9.45 6.26 2.48
CA LEU A 13 -10.30 5.26 1.84
C LEU A 13 -10.84 4.32 2.91
N PHE A 14 -12.14 4.08 2.89
CA PHE A 14 -12.76 3.17 3.85
C PHE A 14 -13.99 2.50 3.27
N PHE A 15 -14.42 1.43 3.94
CA PHE A 15 -15.61 0.69 3.52
C PHE A 15 -16.60 0.51 4.67
N ASN A 16 -16.50 -0.56 5.46
CA ASN A 16 -17.45 -0.95 6.49
C ASN A 16 -16.79 -1.46 7.79
N ARG A 17 -15.57 -0.98 8.11
CA ARG A 17 -14.76 -1.39 9.27
C ARG A 17 -14.59 -0.23 10.27
N PRO A 18 -15.64 0.16 11.02
CA PRO A 18 -15.60 1.37 11.87
C PRO A 18 -14.57 1.31 13.01
N GLN A 19 -14.23 0.11 13.53
CA GLN A 19 -13.25 -0.06 14.61
C GLN A 19 -11.83 0.26 14.15
N GLN A 20 -11.45 -0.16 12.92
CA GLN A 20 -10.14 0.17 12.33
C GLN A 20 -10.11 1.64 11.96
N LEU A 21 -11.13 2.11 11.23
CA LEU A 21 -11.25 3.51 10.81
C LEU A 21 -11.16 4.48 11.99
N SER A 22 -11.76 4.15 13.14
CA SER A 22 -11.71 5.02 14.32
C SER A 22 -10.29 5.25 14.82
N GLN A 23 -9.40 4.25 14.72
CA GLN A 23 -8.00 4.39 15.10
C GLN A 23 -7.21 5.26 14.11
N VAL A 24 -7.53 5.18 12.82
CA VAL A 24 -6.94 6.06 11.79
C VAL A 24 -7.40 7.51 12.03
N ILE A 25 -8.72 7.71 12.19
CA ILE A 25 -9.32 9.04 12.43
C ILE A 25 -8.79 9.68 13.72
N GLU A 26 -8.49 8.90 14.76
CA GLU A 26 -7.87 9.40 15.98
C GLU A 26 -6.50 10.02 15.71
N GLN A 27 -5.64 9.37 14.90
CA GLN A 27 -4.32 9.92 14.54
C GLN A 27 -4.46 11.15 13.63
N VAL A 28 -5.39 11.12 12.67
CA VAL A 28 -5.72 12.26 11.82
C VAL A 28 -6.20 13.46 12.66
N ARG A 29 -7.05 13.22 13.67
CA ARG A 29 -7.52 14.25 14.62
C ARG A 29 -6.38 14.84 15.44
N ASN A 30 -5.40 14.02 15.84
CA ASN A 30 -4.22 14.50 16.57
C ASN A 30 -3.33 15.36 15.67
N ALA A 31 -3.18 15.01 14.40
CA ALA A 31 -2.40 15.75 13.41
C ALA A 31 -3.13 17.00 12.89
N ARG A 32 -4.45 16.99 12.83
CA ARG A 32 -5.30 18.09 12.34
C ARG A 32 -4.86 18.65 10.99
N PRO A 33 -4.96 17.85 9.89
CA PRO A 33 -4.64 18.32 8.55
C PRO A 33 -5.63 19.41 8.10
N SER A 34 -5.18 20.31 7.20
CA SER A 34 -6.00 21.41 6.69
C SER A 34 -7.13 20.96 5.76
N LYS A 35 -6.98 19.77 5.11
CA LYS A 35 -7.94 19.27 4.12
C LYS A 35 -8.08 17.75 4.23
N LEU A 36 -9.32 17.25 4.14
CA LEU A 36 -9.65 15.83 4.10
C LEU A 36 -10.48 15.47 2.87
N PHE A 37 -10.09 14.38 2.23
CA PHE A 37 -10.88 13.66 1.24
C PHE A 37 -11.32 12.33 1.86
N LEU A 38 -12.62 12.11 1.94
CA LEU A 38 -13.23 10.92 2.52
C LEU A 38 -13.91 10.13 1.39
N TYR A 39 -13.32 9.01 1.00
CA TYR A 39 -13.88 8.13 0.00
C TYR A 39 -14.42 6.85 0.65
N GLN A 40 -15.69 6.52 0.38
CA GLN A 40 -16.30 5.28 0.84
C GLN A 40 -16.90 4.51 -0.34
N ASP A 41 -16.51 3.24 -0.49
CA ASP A 41 -17.12 2.34 -1.46
C ASP A 41 -18.57 1.99 -1.06
N GLY A 42 -19.40 1.69 -2.04
CA GLY A 42 -20.82 1.35 -1.84
C GLY A 42 -21.03 -0.06 -1.31
N PRO A 43 -22.24 -0.38 -0.86
CA PRO A 43 -22.55 -1.69 -0.29
C PRO A 43 -22.53 -2.80 -1.35
N ARG A 44 -22.04 -4.00 -0.99
CA ARG A 44 -22.16 -5.24 -1.78
C ARG A 44 -23.56 -5.84 -1.62
N SER A 45 -24.15 -5.62 -0.43
CA SER A 45 -25.49 -6.06 -0.05
C SER A 45 -25.97 -5.26 1.16
N GLU A 46 -27.22 -5.46 1.57
CA GLU A 46 -27.80 -4.83 2.77
C GLU A 46 -27.02 -5.15 4.05
N HIS A 47 -26.30 -6.27 4.09
CA HIS A 47 -25.47 -6.67 5.23
C HIS A 47 -24.33 -5.66 5.52
N ASP A 48 -23.86 -4.92 4.53
CA ASP A 48 -22.80 -3.92 4.69
C ASP A 48 -23.31 -2.59 5.25
N LEU A 49 -24.62 -2.29 5.12
CA LEU A 49 -25.19 -0.98 5.46
C LEU A 49 -24.93 -0.52 6.91
N PRO A 50 -25.05 -1.38 7.94
CA PRO A 50 -24.74 -0.97 9.31
C PRO A 50 -23.30 -0.52 9.49
N GLY A 51 -22.34 -1.27 8.92
CA GLY A 51 -20.91 -0.92 8.97
C GLY A 51 -20.60 0.36 8.18
N ILE A 52 -21.20 0.53 7.00
CA ILE A 52 -21.08 1.74 6.19
C ILE A 52 -21.57 2.97 6.97
N LYS A 53 -22.75 2.87 7.61
CA LYS A 53 -23.30 3.94 8.42
C LYS A 53 -22.39 4.27 9.61
N ALA A 54 -21.94 3.25 10.35
CA ALA A 54 -21.05 3.44 11.49
C ALA A 54 -19.71 4.11 11.09
N CYS A 55 -19.15 3.79 9.91
CA CYS A 55 -17.97 4.48 9.38
C CYS A 55 -18.24 5.96 9.11
N ARG A 56 -19.42 6.32 8.58
CA ARG A 56 -19.80 7.74 8.39
C ARG A 56 -19.90 8.48 9.72
N GLU A 57 -20.50 7.86 10.75
CA GLU A 57 -20.58 8.43 12.09
C GLU A 57 -19.18 8.69 12.69
N VAL A 58 -18.20 7.83 12.42
CA VAL A 58 -16.80 8.06 12.81
C VAL A 58 -16.21 9.26 12.06
N THR A 59 -16.44 9.39 10.76
CA THR A 59 -15.87 10.48 9.94
C THR A 59 -16.59 11.81 10.09
N ASP A 60 -17.78 11.83 10.69
CA ASP A 60 -18.51 13.08 10.99
C ASP A 60 -18.01 13.79 12.25
N GLN A 61 -17.13 13.15 13.04
CA GLN A 61 -16.59 13.70 14.29
C GLN A 61 -15.36 14.61 14.09
N ILE A 62 -15.32 15.39 13.00
CA ILE A 62 -14.22 16.33 12.70
C ILE A 62 -14.45 17.61 13.53
N ASP A 63 -13.58 17.90 14.51
CA ASP A 63 -13.70 18.98 15.47
C ASP A 63 -12.65 20.10 15.35
N TRP A 64 -11.89 20.09 14.24
CA TRP A 64 -10.90 21.13 13.90
C TRP A 64 -11.23 21.82 12.59
N ASP A 65 -10.60 22.95 12.32
CA ASP A 65 -10.74 23.69 11.07
C ASP A 65 -10.14 22.88 9.91
N CYS A 66 -11.02 22.37 9.04
CA CYS A 66 -10.67 21.44 7.98
C CYS A 66 -11.65 21.55 6.82
N GLU A 67 -11.13 21.71 5.61
CA GLU A 67 -11.91 21.59 4.39
C GLU A 67 -12.17 20.10 4.09
N VAL A 68 -13.43 19.66 4.10
CA VAL A 68 -13.78 18.25 3.96
C VAL A 68 -14.55 17.98 2.69
N HIS A 69 -13.98 17.14 1.83
CA HIS A 69 -14.62 16.59 0.64
C HIS A 69 -15.05 15.15 0.86
N ARG A 70 -16.26 14.79 0.43
CA ARG A 70 -16.82 13.45 0.59
C ARG A 70 -17.24 12.89 -0.77
N MET A 71 -16.81 11.65 -1.07
CA MET A 71 -17.27 10.86 -2.20
C MET A 71 -17.72 9.50 -1.68
N TYR A 72 -19.03 9.35 -1.51
CA TYR A 72 -19.65 8.12 -1.05
C TYR A 72 -20.33 7.44 -2.24
N GLN A 73 -19.90 6.23 -2.56
CA GLN A 73 -20.41 5.48 -3.70
C GLN A 73 -21.76 4.81 -3.37
N GLU A 74 -22.65 4.79 -4.35
CA GLU A 74 -23.94 4.09 -4.22
C GLU A 74 -23.82 2.60 -4.52
N LYS A 75 -22.90 2.20 -5.41
CA LYS A 75 -22.60 0.82 -5.76
C LYS A 75 -21.20 0.42 -5.32
N ASN A 76 -21.00 -0.88 -5.08
CA ASN A 76 -19.69 -1.42 -4.76
C ASN A 76 -18.84 -1.57 -6.02
N TYR A 77 -17.66 -0.94 -6.02
CA TYR A 77 -16.65 -1.09 -7.08
C TYR A 77 -15.61 -2.17 -6.73
N GLY A 78 -15.48 -2.51 -5.44
CA GLY A 78 -14.45 -3.38 -4.90
C GLY A 78 -13.19 -2.60 -4.50
N CYS A 79 -12.29 -3.26 -3.78
CA CYS A 79 -11.09 -2.66 -3.20
C CYS A 79 -10.25 -1.95 -4.28
N ASP A 80 -9.66 -2.71 -5.21
CA ASP A 80 -8.70 -2.19 -6.20
C ASP A 80 -9.26 -1.03 -7.07
N PRO A 81 -10.47 -1.11 -7.66
CA PRO A 81 -11.03 0.02 -8.40
C PRO A 81 -11.33 1.23 -7.51
N SER A 82 -11.78 1.03 -6.27
CA SER A 82 -12.05 2.12 -5.33
C SER A 82 -10.79 2.90 -5.00
N GLU A 83 -9.66 2.22 -4.80
CA GLU A 83 -8.35 2.83 -4.57
C GLU A 83 -7.95 3.71 -5.76
N TYR A 84 -8.03 3.20 -6.98
CA TYR A 84 -7.72 3.99 -8.18
C TYR A 84 -8.64 5.20 -8.35
N ILE A 85 -9.96 5.01 -8.21
CA ILE A 85 -10.96 6.07 -8.37
C ILE A 85 -10.74 7.19 -7.34
N SER A 86 -10.56 6.83 -6.08
CA SER A 86 -10.40 7.80 -4.99
C SER A 86 -9.12 8.62 -5.12
N GLN A 87 -8.03 7.98 -5.53
CA GLN A 87 -6.75 8.65 -5.74
C GLN A 87 -6.82 9.60 -6.95
N LYS A 88 -7.35 9.16 -8.09
CA LYS A 88 -7.58 10.04 -9.25
C LYS A 88 -8.48 11.21 -8.90
N TRP A 89 -9.53 10.99 -8.08
CA TRP A 89 -10.40 12.06 -7.61
C TRP A 89 -9.67 13.07 -6.73
N ALA A 90 -8.99 12.64 -5.67
CA ALA A 90 -8.30 13.55 -4.77
C ALA A 90 -7.22 14.35 -5.50
N PHE A 91 -6.38 13.70 -6.29
CA PHE A 91 -5.32 14.37 -7.06
C PHE A 91 -5.82 15.19 -8.26
N SER A 92 -7.10 15.11 -8.64
CA SER A 92 -7.72 16.06 -9.56
C SER A 92 -7.97 17.43 -8.92
N MET A 93 -8.03 17.49 -7.58
CA MET A 93 -8.39 18.69 -6.81
C MET A 93 -7.19 19.30 -6.07
N VAL A 94 -6.11 18.55 -5.86
CA VAL A 94 -4.90 19.02 -5.16
C VAL A 94 -3.63 18.52 -5.83
N ASP A 95 -2.54 19.29 -5.69
CA ASP A 95 -1.24 18.96 -6.32
C ASP A 95 -0.44 17.93 -5.53
N LYS A 96 -0.75 17.73 -4.26
CA LYS A 96 -0.09 16.78 -3.36
C LYS A 96 -1.07 16.27 -2.31
N CYS A 97 -0.94 15.01 -1.91
CA CYS A 97 -1.85 14.39 -0.95
C CYS A 97 -1.18 13.21 -0.21
N ILE A 98 -1.56 13.03 1.06
CA ILE A 98 -1.32 11.79 1.82
C ILE A 98 -2.49 10.85 1.54
N VAL A 99 -2.21 9.55 1.39
CA VAL A 99 -3.21 8.50 1.17
C VAL A 99 -3.12 7.49 2.29
N LEU A 100 -4.25 7.23 2.94
CA LEU A 100 -4.43 6.25 4.02
C LEU A 100 -5.63 5.36 3.71
N GLU A 101 -5.54 4.09 4.10
CA GLU A 101 -6.67 3.18 4.15
C GLU A 101 -7.26 3.11 5.56
N ASP A 102 -8.44 2.52 5.73
CA ASP A 102 -9.13 2.44 7.03
C ASP A 102 -8.42 1.56 8.06
N ASP A 103 -7.39 0.83 7.67
CA ASP A 103 -6.54 0.00 8.53
C ASP A 103 -5.08 0.45 8.62
N ASP A 104 -4.71 1.54 7.97
CA ASP A 104 -3.38 2.15 8.04
C ASP A 104 -3.30 3.19 9.16
N VAL A 105 -2.88 2.78 10.34
CA VAL A 105 -2.78 3.67 11.51
C VAL A 105 -1.42 4.35 11.55
N PRO A 106 -1.33 5.66 11.20
CA PRO A 106 -0.06 6.39 11.18
C PRO A 106 0.37 6.84 12.58
N SER A 107 1.67 7.12 12.76
CA SER A 107 2.14 7.98 13.84
C SER A 107 1.75 9.44 13.58
N VAL A 108 1.62 10.26 14.62
CA VAL A 108 1.20 11.66 14.43
C VAL A 108 2.25 12.45 13.65
N SER A 109 3.53 12.20 13.88
CA SER A 109 4.63 12.84 13.15
C SER A 109 4.71 12.47 11.66
N PHE A 110 4.02 11.40 11.23
CA PHE A 110 3.93 11.02 9.81
C PHE A 110 3.38 12.14 8.93
N PHE A 111 2.39 12.88 9.41
CA PHE A 111 1.77 13.98 8.65
C PHE A 111 2.75 15.13 8.42
N THR A 112 3.49 15.54 9.46
CA THR A 112 4.53 16.56 9.35
C THR A 112 5.70 16.08 8.51
N PHE A 113 6.10 14.81 8.66
CA PHE A 113 7.11 14.17 7.82
C PHE A 113 6.72 14.21 6.34
N CYS A 114 5.48 13.78 6.01
CA CYS A 114 4.99 13.84 4.63
C CYS A 114 4.97 15.26 4.09
N LYS A 115 4.47 16.24 4.89
CA LYS A 115 4.47 17.64 4.47
C LYS A 115 5.86 18.14 4.12
N GLU A 116 6.83 17.93 5.01
CA GLU A 116 8.22 18.36 4.78
C GLU A 116 8.83 17.70 3.54
N MET A 117 8.60 16.40 3.34
CA MET A 117 9.09 15.67 2.16
C MET A 117 8.39 16.10 0.88
N LEU A 118 7.06 16.31 0.92
CA LEU A 118 6.29 16.81 -0.21
C LEU A 118 6.78 18.20 -0.66
N ASP A 119 7.08 19.09 0.29
CA ASP A 119 7.59 20.43 -0.03
C ASP A 119 9.04 20.36 -0.54
N LYS A 120 9.90 19.60 0.13
CA LYS A 120 11.34 19.51 -0.19
C LYS A 120 11.60 18.91 -1.58
N TYR A 121 10.84 17.90 -1.98
CA TYR A 121 11.04 17.15 -3.23
C TYR A 121 9.99 17.42 -4.29
N GLU A 122 9.23 18.50 -4.15
CA GLU A 122 8.15 18.88 -5.10
C GLU A 122 8.64 18.93 -6.54
N GLN A 123 9.82 19.51 -6.76
CA GLN A 123 10.41 19.72 -8.08
C GLN A 123 11.42 18.62 -8.48
N ASP A 124 11.62 17.59 -7.65
CA ASP A 124 12.54 16.50 -7.99
C ASP A 124 11.80 15.35 -8.68
N PRO A 125 11.93 15.19 -10.02
CA PRO A 125 11.20 14.16 -10.76
C PRO A 125 11.63 12.73 -10.43
N ARG A 126 12.78 12.55 -9.77
CA ARG A 126 13.25 11.23 -9.31
C ARG A 126 12.41 10.69 -8.17
N ILE A 127 11.78 11.57 -7.38
CA ILE A 127 10.98 11.16 -6.24
C ILE A 127 9.51 11.06 -6.65
N THR A 128 8.96 9.86 -6.47
CA THR A 128 7.59 9.54 -6.89
C THR A 128 6.67 9.23 -5.72
N MET A 129 7.22 8.83 -4.57
CA MET A 129 6.44 8.45 -3.40
C MET A 129 7.17 8.82 -2.11
N ILE A 130 6.39 9.13 -1.08
CA ILE A 130 6.83 9.17 0.31
C ILE A 130 6.07 8.05 1.01
N ALA A 131 6.78 6.99 1.40
CA ALA A 131 6.18 5.86 2.13
C ALA A 131 6.18 6.14 3.63
N GLY A 132 5.13 5.70 4.33
CA GLY A 132 5.10 5.68 5.80
C GLY A 132 5.57 4.34 6.36
N PHE A 133 5.42 3.26 5.60
CA PHE A 133 5.74 1.91 6.03
C PHE A 133 7.18 1.51 5.65
N ASN A 134 7.93 1.01 6.64
CA ASN A 134 9.26 0.43 6.45
C ASN A 134 9.21 -1.08 6.66
N ASN A 135 9.50 -1.86 5.61
CA ASN A 135 9.43 -3.33 5.63
C ASN A 135 10.41 -4.00 6.61
N GLU A 136 11.45 -3.30 7.05
CA GLU A 136 12.40 -3.79 8.06
C GLU A 136 12.02 -3.37 9.48
N GLU A 137 10.98 -2.53 9.67
CA GLU A 137 10.62 -1.83 10.91
C GLU A 137 11.63 -0.75 11.29
N ILE A 138 12.89 -1.07 11.38
CA ILE A 138 14.03 -0.15 11.55
C ILE A 138 15.12 -0.61 10.57
N THR A 139 15.51 0.28 9.64
CA THR A 139 16.61 -0.01 8.72
C THR A 139 17.95 0.30 9.37
N PRO A 140 18.80 -0.71 9.59
CA PRO A 140 20.06 -0.51 10.28
C PRO A 140 21.09 0.26 9.43
N GLY A 141 21.99 0.99 10.09
CA GLY A 141 23.14 1.64 9.45
C GLY A 141 22.81 2.89 8.65
N VAL A 142 21.58 3.38 8.67
CA VAL A 142 21.19 4.66 8.06
C VAL A 142 21.34 5.77 9.09
N PRO A 143 22.22 6.78 8.87
CA PRO A 143 22.44 7.87 9.83
C PRO A 143 21.42 9.02 9.70
N TYR A 144 20.45 8.88 8.80
CA TYR A 144 19.41 9.86 8.45
C TYR A 144 18.03 9.36 8.88
N ASP A 145 17.05 10.25 8.92
CA ASP A 145 15.69 9.89 9.31
C ASP A 145 14.91 9.20 8.19
N TYR A 146 15.42 9.25 6.96
CA TYR A 146 14.89 8.56 5.79
C TYR A 146 16.00 8.26 4.77
N PHE A 147 15.65 7.47 3.77
CA PHE A 147 16.51 7.11 2.63
C PHE A 147 15.65 6.89 1.38
N PHE A 148 16.29 6.61 0.24
CA PHE A 148 15.62 6.39 -1.04
C PHE A 148 15.69 4.93 -1.46
N ALA A 149 14.60 4.41 -2.04
CA ALA A 149 14.53 3.03 -2.52
C ALA A 149 13.67 2.93 -3.78
N SER A 150 14.00 1.99 -4.65
CA SER A 150 13.15 1.63 -5.81
C SER A 150 12.12 0.55 -5.46
N THR A 151 11.94 0.28 -4.17
CA THR A 151 10.88 -0.56 -3.61
C THR A 151 10.08 0.26 -2.63
N PHE A 152 8.78 0.02 -2.58
CA PHE A 152 7.85 0.76 -1.72
C PHE A 152 6.82 -0.16 -1.08
N SER A 153 6.09 0.39 -0.13
CA SER A 153 4.87 -0.19 0.44
C SER A 153 3.74 0.80 0.24
N ILE A 154 2.55 0.28 0.01
CA ILE A 154 1.33 1.07 -0.23
C ILE A 154 0.60 1.46 1.07
N TRP A 155 1.04 0.97 2.21
CA TRP A 155 0.40 1.24 3.50
C TRP A 155 0.83 2.60 4.03
N GLY A 156 -0.08 3.58 3.90
CA GLY A 156 0.16 4.96 4.26
C GLY A 156 1.31 5.60 3.47
N TRP A 157 0.96 6.42 2.50
CA TRP A 157 1.92 7.06 1.61
C TRP A 157 1.48 8.46 1.20
N ALA A 158 2.38 9.22 0.57
CA ALA A 158 2.07 10.50 -0.03
C ALA A 158 2.74 10.65 -1.39
N SER A 159 2.16 11.47 -2.26
CA SER A 159 2.70 11.76 -3.60
C SER A 159 2.15 13.08 -4.13
N TRP A 160 2.46 13.36 -5.40
CA TRP A 160 2.08 14.55 -6.13
C TRP A 160 1.21 14.21 -7.34
N LYS A 161 0.34 15.14 -7.72
CA LYS A 161 -0.46 15.06 -8.95
C LYS A 161 0.40 14.75 -10.18
N ARG A 162 1.60 15.37 -10.31
CA ARG A 162 2.54 15.12 -11.39
C ARG A 162 2.93 13.64 -11.58
N VAL A 163 2.88 12.85 -10.50
CA VAL A 163 3.16 11.40 -10.53
C VAL A 163 1.92 10.61 -10.93
N ILE A 164 0.76 10.99 -10.37
CA ILE A 164 -0.51 10.30 -10.65
C ILE A 164 -0.97 10.55 -12.10
N ASP A 165 -0.63 11.70 -12.68
CA ASP A 165 -0.93 12.02 -14.08
C ASP A 165 -0.10 11.18 -15.09
N GLN A 166 1.01 10.57 -14.64
CA GLN A 166 1.83 9.66 -15.45
C GLN A 166 1.38 8.19 -15.39
N TRP A 167 0.33 7.90 -14.67
CA TRP A 167 -0.17 6.54 -14.54
C TRP A 167 -0.78 6.05 -15.85
N ASP A 168 -0.34 4.86 -16.27
CA ASP A 168 -0.80 4.17 -17.46
C ASP A 168 -1.55 2.88 -17.06
N GLU A 169 -2.86 2.99 -16.94
CA GLU A 169 -3.77 1.88 -16.61
C GLU A 169 -3.90 0.85 -17.74
N HIS A 170 -3.43 1.19 -18.94
CA HIS A 170 -3.45 0.31 -20.11
C HIS A 170 -2.15 -0.44 -20.29
N TYR A 171 -1.12 -0.14 -19.49
CA TYR A 171 0.19 -0.80 -19.57
C TYR A 171 0.77 -0.79 -20.98
N THR A 172 0.73 0.35 -21.68
CA THR A 172 1.14 0.49 -23.09
C THR A 172 2.58 0.07 -23.35
N PHE A 173 3.42 0.06 -22.31
CA PHE A 173 4.79 -0.44 -22.39
C PHE A 173 4.89 -1.92 -22.82
N LEU A 174 3.83 -2.72 -22.63
CA LEU A 174 3.80 -4.15 -23.01
C LEU A 174 3.93 -4.35 -24.54
N GLU A 175 3.53 -3.35 -25.33
CA GLU A 175 3.59 -3.36 -26.79
C GLU A 175 4.98 -2.91 -27.31
N ASP A 176 5.79 -2.26 -26.46
CA ASP A 176 7.11 -1.75 -26.82
C ASP A 176 8.20 -2.78 -26.50
N LYS A 177 8.78 -3.37 -27.57
CA LYS A 177 9.84 -4.38 -27.46
C LYS A 177 11.09 -3.87 -26.75
N PHE A 178 11.46 -2.59 -26.95
CA PHE A 178 12.61 -2.00 -26.28
C PHE A 178 12.35 -1.89 -24.78
N ASN A 179 11.22 -1.34 -24.38
CA ASN A 179 10.84 -1.21 -22.98
C ASN A 179 10.77 -2.58 -22.28
N MET A 180 10.25 -3.61 -22.95
CA MET A 180 10.23 -4.97 -22.42
C MET A 180 11.63 -5.55 -22.24
N GLN A 181 12.58 -5.25 -23.13
CA GLN A 181 13.98 -5.63 -22.96
C GLN A 181 14.64 -4.91 -21.78
N GLN A 182 14.35 -3.59 -21.61
CA GLN A 182 14.86 -2.84 -20.45
C GLN A 182 14.28 -3.38 -19.12
N LEU A 183 13.00 -3.73 -19.08
CA LEU A 183 12.38 -4.34 -17.90
C LEU A 183 13.08 -5.64 -17.48
N GLU A 184 13.62 -6.41 -18.45
CA GLU A 184 14.41 -7.60 -18.17
C GLU A 184 15.74 -7.30 -17.46
N GLN A 185 16.31 -6.14 -17.70
CA GLN A 185 17.55 -5.70 -17.05
C GLN A 185 17.26 -5.07 -15.68
N LEU A 186 16.14 -4.39 -15.53
CA LEU A 186 15.72 -3.75 -14.27
C LEU A 186 15.28 -4.79 -13.24
N ILE A 187 14.45 -5.76 -13.64
CA ILE A 187 13.96 -6.84 -12.75
C ILE A 187 14.67 -8.14 -13.14
N LYS A 188 15.82 -8.41 -12.51
CA LYS A 188 16.63 -9.62 -12.76
C LYS A 188 15.98 -10.90 -12.24
N GLU A 189 15.11 -10.79 -11.24
CA GLU A 189 14.38 -11.91 -10.64
C GLU A 189 13.30 -12.42 -11.58
N ARG A 190 13.67 -13.36 -12.46
CA ARG A 190 12.85 -13.88 -13.57
C ARG A 190 11.41 -14.24 -13.18
N LYS A 191 11.21 -14.84 -11.98
CA LYS A 191 9.86 -15.22 -11.57
C LYS A 191 9.04 -13.99 -11.18
N PHE A 192 9.62 -13.04 -10.45
CA PHE A 192 8.95 -11.79 -10.09
C PHE A 192 8.55 -11.00 -11.34
N ARG A 193 9.48 -10.84 -12.30
CA ARG A 193 9.21 -10.17 -13.59
C ARG A 193 8.06 -10.83 -14.35
N LYS A 194 8.04 -12.18 -14.45
CA LYS A 194 6.95 -12.91 -15.10
C LYS A 194 5.61 -12.71 -14.37
N ASP A 195 5.63 -12.76 -13.04
CA ASP A 195 4.43 -12.55 -12.25
C ASP A 195 3.90 -11.11 -12.44
N PHE A 196 4.79 -10.09 -12.48
CA PHE A 196 4.43 -8.69 -12.76
C PHE A 196 3.80 -8.52 -14.15
N ILE A 197 4.44 -9.00 -15.21
CA ILE A 197 3.92 -8.93 -16.58
C ILE A 197 2.57 -9.65 -16.69
N TYR A 198 2.46 -10.84 -16.09
CA TYR A 198 1.21 -11.59 -16.04
C TYR A 198 0.09 -10.80 -15.36
N MET A 199 0.37 -10.11 -14.25
CA MET A 199 -0.60 -9.26 -13.58
C MET A 199 -1.06 -8.11 -14.49
N CYS A 200 -0.15 -7.42 -15.17
CA CYS A 200 -0.53 -6.36 -16.12
C CYS A 200 -1.51 -6.85 -17.18
N HIS A 201 -1.22 -8.00 -17.82
CA HIS A 201 -2.16 -8.59 -18.79
C HIS A 201 -3.52 -8.94 -18.16
N ARG A 202 -3.53 -9.51 -16.95
CA ARG A 202 -4.76 -9.85 -16.23
C ARG A 202 -5.60 -8.61 -15.89
N HIS A 203 -4.96 -7.49 -15.59
CA HIS A 203 -5.67 -6.24 -15.30
C HIS A 203 -6.36 -5.70 -16.56
N ILE A 204 -5.68 -5.72 -17.71
CA ILE A 204 -6.27 -5.37 -19.01
C ILE A 204 -7.46 -6.30 -19.32
N GLU A 205 -7.28 -7.62 -19.23
CA GLU A 205 -8.33 -8.60 -19.49
C GLU A 205 -9.57 -8.44 -18.60
N ASN A 206 -9.36 -8.06 -17.33
CA ASN A 206 -10.44 -7.86 -16.38
C ASN A 206 -11.08 -6.46 -16.49
N ASN A 207 -10.51 -5.57 -17.28
CA ASN A 207 -10.91 -4.16 -17.38
C ASN A 207 -11.03 -3.49 -15.99
N LYS A 208 -10.04 -3.71 -15.14
CA LYS A 208 -9.96 -3.13 -13.79
C LYS A 208 -8.61 -2.46 -13.57
N ALA A 209 -8.63 -1.26 -13.03
CA ALA A 209 -7.44 -0.55 -12.61
C ALA A 209 -7.00 -1.04 -11.22
N TYR A 210 -5.73 -1.40 -11.09
CA TYR A 210 -5.07 -1.82 -9.85
C TYR A 210 -3.90 -0.86 -9.63
N TYR A 211 -4.10 0.12 -8.78
CA TYR A 211 -3.18 1.25 -8.68
C TYR A 211 -1.75 0.84 -8.27
N GLU A 212 -1.59 -0.19 -7.44
CA GLU A 212 -0.26 -0.63 -7.01
C GLU A 212 0.59 -1.11 -8.19
N THR A 213 -0.02 -1.85 -9.13
CA THR A 213 0.67 -2.33 -10.32
C THR A 213 0.93 -1.20 -11.30
N ILE A 214 -0.02 -0.27 -11.48
CA ILE A 214 0.11 0.93 -12.30
C ILE A 214 1.22 1.81 -11.74
N PHE A 215 1.22 2.06 -10.44
CA PHE A 215 2.24 2.87 -9.78
C PHE A 215 3.62 2.22 -9.87
N HIS A 216 3.70 0.91 -9.65
CA HIS A 216 4.96 0.18 -9.79
C HIS A 216 5.51 0.26 -11.22
N ALA A 217 4.67 0.11 -12.24
CA ALA A 217 5.07 0.31 -13.64
C ALA A 217 5.58 1.74 -13.86
N SER A 218 4.84 2.75 -13.42
CA SER A 218 5.24 4.15 -13.51
C SER A 218 6.59 4.41 -12.85
N MET A 219 6.83 3.89 -11.64
CA MET A 219 8.13 4.01 -10.97
C MET A 219 9.27 3.36 -11.78
N LEU A 220 9.07 2.15 -12.29
CA LEU A 220 10.09 1.42 -13.04
C LEU A 220 10.49 2.17 -14.32
N PHE A 221 9.52 2.60 -15.12
CA PHE A 221 9.77 3.22 -16.41
C PHE A 221 10.22 4.69 -16.32
N ASN A 222 9.95 5.35 -15.19
CA ASN A 222 10.44 6.71 -14.93
C ASN A 222 11.67 6.75 -14.02
N SER A 223 12.30 5.59 -13.71
CA SER A 223 13.44 5.48 -12.79
C SER A 223 13.18 6.15 -11.43
N GLY A 224 11.93 6.06 -10.96
CA GLY A 224 11.47 6.71 -9.75
C GLY A 224 11.96 6.04 -8.47
N LEU A 225 12.08 6.84 -7.42
CA LEU A 225 12.44 6.40 -6.07
C LEU A 225 11.35 6.79 -5.08
N ALA A 226 11.13 5.94 -4.09
CA ALA A 226 10.36 6.27 -2.90
C ALA A 226 11.29 6.78 -1.80
N ILE A 227 10.83 7.77 -1.02
CA ILE A 227 11.36 8.09 0.30
C ILE A 227 10.80 7.07 1.28
N VAL A 228 11.67 6.41 2.05
CA VAL A 228 11.29 5.45 3.08
C VAL A 228 11.83 5.94 4.42
N PRO A 229 11.01 6.10 5.47
CA PRO A 229 11.49 6.50 6.79
C PRO A 229 12.39 5.40 7.37
N THR A 230 13.47 5.78 8.07
CA THR A 230 14.40 4.84 8.69
C THR A 230 13.72 3.98 9.76
N ARG A 231 12.66 4.50 10.37
CA ARG A 231 11.79 3.80 11.33
C ARG A 231 10.36 3.79 10.81
N ASN A 232 9.72 2.64 10.92
CA ASN A 232 8.33 2.46 10.47
C ASN A 232 7.38 3.46 11.15
N MET A 233 6.50 4.10 10.39
CA MET A 233 5.55 5.10 10.88
C MET A 233 4.08 4.65 10.75
N ILE A 234 3.82 3.46 10.22
CA ILE A 234 2.46 2.93 9.98
C ILE A 234 2.29 1.56 10.63
N ASN A 235 1.17 1.35 11.33
CA ASN A 235 0.69 0.02 11.65
C ASN A 235 -0.46 -0.34 10.71
N ASN A 236 -0.39 -1.51 10.06
CA ASN A 236 -1.49 -2.04 9.29
C ASN A 236 -2.32 -3.01 10.15
N LEU A 237 -3.61 -2.71 10.32
CA LEU A 237 -4.58 -3.51 11.07
C LEU A 237 -5.39 -4.47 10.18
N GLY A 238 -5.01 -4.63 8.91
CA GLY A 238 -5.76 -5.39 7.90
C GLY A 238 -5.74 -6.91 8.08
N ALA A 239 -4.96 -7.46 9.02
CA ALA A 239 -4.94 -8.90 9.28
C ALA A 239 -6.12 -9.35 10.17
N THR A 240 -7.34 -9.11 9.71
CA THR A 240 -8.61 -9.50 10.39
C THR A 240 -9.37 -10.53 9.56
N ALA A 241 -10.38 -11.16 10.17
CA ALA A 241 -11.25 -12.13 9.50
C ALA A 241 -12.01 -11.53 8.29
N ASP A 242 -12.25 -10.21 8.30
CA ASP A 242 -12.99 -9.47 7.28
C ASP A 242 -12.08 -8.81 6.23
N SER A 243 -10.79 -9.13 6.24
CA SER A 243 -9.80 -8.60 5.30
C SER A 243 -10.03 -9.14 3.88
N THR A 244 -9.93 -8.29 2.88
CA THR A 244 -10.07 -8.64 1.44
C THR A 244 -8.96 -9.59 0.99
N HIS A 245 -7.73 -9.39 1.47
CA HIS A 245 -6.55 -10.15 1.06
C HIS A 245 -6.13 -11.23 2.05
N PHE A 246 -6.66 -11.20 3.27
CA PHE A 246 -6.29 -12.14 4.33
C PHE A 246 -7.50 -12.57 5.18
N ALA A 247 -8.12 -13.69 4.79
CA ALA A 247 -9.20 -14.34 5.56
C ALA A 247 -8.61 -15.37 6.53
N GLY A 248 -8.09 -14.93 7.69
CA GLY A 248 -7.52 -15.83 8.68
C GLY A 248 -7.04 -15.12 9.95
N SER A 249 -6.50 -15.87 10.89
CA SER A 249 -5.87 -15.32 12.09
C SER A 249 -4.41 -15.00 11.83
N VAL A 250 -3.90 -13.89 12.35
CA VAL A 250 -2.46 -13.53 12.34
C VAL A 250 -1.59 -14.67 12.86
N HIS A 251 -2.13 -15.50 13.78
CA HIS A 251 -1.40 -16.65 14.33
C HIS A 251 -1.14 -17.77 13.32
N THR A 252 -1.93 -17.84 12.24
CA THR A 252 -1.75 -18.85 11.17
C THR A 252 -0.85 -18.36 10.04
N LEU A 253 -0.43 -17.10 10.06
CA LEU A 253 0.55 -16.56 9.13
C LEU A 253 1.96 -17.05 9.45
N PRO A 254 2.75 -17.42 8.41
CA PRO A 254 4.18 -17.65 8.56
C PRO A 254 4.87 -16.43 9.20
N LYS A 255 5.86 -16.67 10.06
CA LYS A 255 6.56 -15.63 10.86
C LYS A 255 7.02 -14.44 10.01
N GLY A 256 7.49 -14.72 8.78
CA GLY A 256 7.97 -13.66 7.86
C GLY A 256 6.87 -12.71 7.39
N TYR A 257 5.62 -13.17 7.25
CA TYR A 257 4.47 -12.32 6.93
C TYR A 257 3.81 -11.76 8.20
N ARG A 258 3.72 -12.56 9.27
CA ARG A 258 3.17 -12.09 10.54
C ARG A 258 3.88 -10.86 11.06
N ARG A 259 5.21 -10.79 10.90
CA ARG A 259 6.01 -9.64 11.30
C ARG A 259 5.47 -8.34 10.74
N ILE A 260 5.02 -8.31 9.48
CA ILE A 260 4.52 -7.11 8.80
C ILE A 260 3.33 -6.49 9.56
N PHE A 261 2.43 -7.32 10.12
CA PHE A 261 1.26 -6.88 10.88
C PHE A 261 1.53 -6.65 12.37
N THR A 262 2.74 -6.93 12.84
CA THR A 262 3.13 -6.81 14.27
C THR A 262 4.28 -5.84 14.50
N MET A 263 4.72 -5.13 13.46
CA MET A 263 5.74 -4.09 13.56
C MET A 263 5.25 -2.93 14.42
N LYS A 264 6.19 -2.32 15.16
CA LYS A 264 5.93 -1.08 15.87
C LYS A 264 5.93 0.09 14.90
N ARG A 265 5.13 1.11 15.21
CA ARG A 265 5.27 2.42 14.61
C ARG A 265 6.01 3.35 15.55
N TYR A 266 6.74 4.29 14.97
CA TYR A 266 7.62 5.22 15.69
C TYR A 266 7.23 6.64 15.32
N GLU A 267 7.37 7.55 16.27
CA GLU A 267 7.41 8.98 15.99
C GLU A 267 8.80 9.35 15.49
N VAL A 268 8.87 10.37 14.63
CA VAL A 268 10.13 10.99 14.22
C VAL A 268 10.26 12.35 14.89
N GLU A 269 11.48 12.73 15.25
CA GLU A 269 11.80 14.02 15.86
C GLU A 269 12.19 15.04 14.78
N PHE A 270 11.84 16.30 15.01
CA PHE A 270 12.20 17.42 14.13
C PHE A 270 13.21 18.32 14.79
N PRO A 271 14.16 18.95 14.02
CA PRO A 271 14.28 18.90 12.56
C PRO A 271 14.84 17.57 12.05
N LEU A 272 14.39 17.15 10.84
CA LEU A 272 14.85 15.92 10.22
C LEU A 272 16.33 15.97 9.80
N LYS A 273 17.01 14.83 9.91
CA LYS A 273 18.35 14.62 9.35
C LYS A 273 18.24 14.13 7.91
N HIS A 274 18.50 15.01 6.96
CA HIS A 274 18.36 14.73 5.52
C HIS A 274 19.61 14.07 4.92
N PRO A 275 19.44 13.07 4.02
CA PRO A 275 20.52 12.63 3.14
C PRO A 275 20.99 13.77 2.23
N ARG A 276 22.31 13.88 2.04
CA ARG A 276 22.87 14.90 1.13
C ARG A 276 22.58 14.61 -0.34
N TYR A 277 22.49 13.33 -0.70
CA TYR A 277 22.31 12.88 -2.09
C TYR A 277 21.09 11.98 -2.22
N VAL A 278 20.41 12.10 -3.36
CA VAL A 278 19.36 11.16 -3.76
C VAL A 278 20.02 9.96 -4.42
N ILE A 279 20.23 8.91 -3.64
CA ILE A 279 20.84 7.65 -4.08
C ILE A 279 20.10 6.46 -3.46
N GLU A 280 19.84 5.43 -4.25
CA GLU A 280 19.12 4.24 -3.79
C GLU A 280 19.89 3.48 -2.69
N ASN A 281 19.18 3.11 -1.62
CA ASN A 281 19.65 2.13 -0.64
C ASN A 281 19.42 0.71 -1.19
N VAL A 282 20.42 0.21 -1.93
CA VAL A 282 20.37 -1.13 -2.54
C VAL A 282 20.31 -2.25 -1.50
N ALA A 283 20.85 -2.02 -0.29
CA ALA A 283 20.78 -2.99 0.80
C ALA A 283 19.32 -3.19 1.26
N TYR A 284 18.59 -2.10 1.44
CA TYR A 284 17.16 -2.15 1.76
C TYR A 284 16.34 -2.88 0.67
N LYS A 285 16.57 -2.57 -0.59
CA LYS A 285 15.91 -3.28 -1.71
C LYS A 285 16.13 -4.79 -1.62
N LYS A 286 17.37 -5.23 -1.38
CA LYS A 286 17.70 -6.66 -1.22
C LYS A 286 16.99 -7.26 0.01
N ALA A 287 16.90 -6.53 1.12
CA ALA A 287 16.20 -6.94 2.31
C ALA A 287 14.68 -7.13 2.05
N VAL A 288 14.04 -6.16 1.37
CA VAL A 288 12.63 -6.25 0.96
C VAL A 288 12.40 -7.46 0.06
N TYR A 289 13.25 -7.68 -0.96
CA TYR A 289 13.13 -8.83 -1.85
C TYR A 289 13.22 -10.16 -1.08
N ARG A 290 14.10 -10.22 -0.08
CA ARG A 290 14.19 -11.39 0.81
C ARG A 290 12.94 -11.54 1.70
N ILE A 291 12.44 -10.43 2.29
CA ILE A 291 11.20 -10.41 3.08
C ILE A 291 10.02 -10.87 2.22
N MET A 292 9.90 -10.44 1.00
CA MET A 292 8.83 -10.82 0.08
C MET A 292 9.07 -12.20 -0.59
N GLY A 293 10.31 -12.70 -0.50
CA GLY A 293 10.73 -13.96 -1.13
C GLY A 293 10.90 -13.85 -2.65
N TRP A 294 11.00 -12.64 -3.18
CA TRP A 294 11.28 -12.40 -4.60
C TRP A 294 12.72 -12.81 -4.92
N GLY A 295 12.89 -13.72 -5.89
CA GLY A 295 14.20 -14.31 -6.17
C GLY A 295 14.71 -15.33 -5.14
N HIS A 296 13.94 -15.61 -4.09
CA HIS A 296 14.32 -16.51 -2.99
C HIS A 296 13.37 -17.73 -2.88
N PRO A 297 13.49 -18.76 -3.75
CA PRO A 297 12.54 -19.88 -3.78
C PRO A 297 12.51 -20.67 -2.48
N TRP A 298 13.65 -20.86 -1.80
CA TRP A 298 13.74 -21.59 -0.53
C TRP A 298 12.97 -20.89 0.60
N ILE A 299 12.97 -19.56 0.61
CA ILE A 299 12.16 -18.78 1.57
C ILE A 299 10.68 -19.04 1.33
N LYS A 300 10.23 -19.05 0.06
CA LYS A 300 8.83 -19.37 -0.29
C LYS A 300 8.44 -20.79 0.08
N ILE A 301 9.32 -21.76 -0.16
CA ILE A 301 9.10 -23.17 0.24
C ILE A 301 9.00 -23.27 1.78
N GLY A 302 9.96 -22.70 2.50
CA GLY A 302 9.95 -22.71 3.97
C GLY A 302 8.67 -22.11 4.55
N ARG A 303 8.20 -20.98 4.02
CA ARG A 303 6.93 -20.37 4.42
C ARG A 303 5.72 -21.24 4.11
N SER A 304 5.69 -21.87 2.93
CA SER A 304 4.58 -22.79 2.59
C SER A 304 4.52 -23.99 3.53
N LEU A 305 5.66 -24.50 3.97
CA LEU A 305 5.74 -25.57 4.97
C LEU A 305 5.30 -25.08 6.36
N GLU A 306 5.75 -23.90 6.77
CA GLU A 306 5.35 -23.26 8.02
C GLU A 306 3.84 -23.01 8.05
N GLU A 307 3.27 -22.46 6.96
CA GLU A 307 1.84 -22.24 6.82
C GLU A 307 1.04 -23.55 6.90
N LEU A 308 1.50 -24.60 6.22
CA LEU A 308 0.88 -25.93 6.32
C LEU A 308 0.89 -26.44 7.75
N PHE A 309 2.04 -26.37 8.43
CA PHE A 309 2.17 -26.79 9.82
C PHE A 309 1.25 -26.00 10.76
N LEU A 310 1.20 -24.66 10.61
CA LEU A 310 0.32 -23.81 11.41
C LEU A 310 -1.15 -24.16 11.19
N ASN A 311 -1.57 -24.34 9.94
CA ASN A 311 -2.96 -24.69 9.62
C ASN A 311 -3.33 -26.09 10.16
N LEU A 312 -2.42 -27.05 10.13
CA LEU A 312 -2.62 -28.36 10.79
C LEU A 312 -2.75 -28.22 12.31
N ARG A 313 -1.86 -27.45 12.94
CA ARG A 313 -1.86 -27.21 14.40
C ARG A 313 -3.14 -26.54 14.90
N TYR A 314 -3.70 -25.62 14.13
CA TYR A 314 -4.92 -24.87 14.48
C TYR A 314 -6.21 -25.50 13.91
N GLY A 315 -6.13 -26.70 13.30
CA GLY A 315 -7.31 -27.42 12.79
C GLY A 315 -7.98 -26.80 11.57
N ASN A 316 -7.28 -25.96 10.81
CA ASN A 316 -7.80 -25.26 9.63
C ASN A 316 -7.79 -26.15 8.37
N PHE A 317 -8.38 -27.34 8.44
CA PHE A 317 -8.36 -28.34 7.35
C PHE A 317 -9.03 -27.85 6.07
N SER A 318 -10.04 -26.97 6.17
CA SER A 318 -10.72 -26.37 5.01
C SER A 318 -9.77 -25.50 4.15
N ILE A 319 -8.85 -24.77 4.79
CA ILE A 319 -7.84 -23.96 4.08
C ILE A 319 -6.87 -24.88 3.35
N ILE A 320 -6.42 -25.96 4.00
CA ILE A 320 -5.51 -26.94 3.41
C ILE A 320 -6.14 -27.62 2.19
N THR A 321 -7.38 -28.11 2.32
CA THR A 321 -8.10 -28.77 1.20
C THR A 321 -8.33 -27.81 0.03
N LYS A 322 -8.70 -26.56 0.30
CA LYS A 322 -8.84 -25.50 -0.73
C LYS A 322 -7.51 -25.22 -1.43
N ALA A 323 -6.42 -25.13 -0.69
CA ALA A 323 -5.08 -24.91 -1.25
C ALA A 323 -4.62 -26.06 -2.15
N ILE A 324 -4.88 -27.31 -1.74
CA ILE A 324 -4.58 -28.52 -2.54
C ILE A 324 -5.43 -28.52 -3.82
N LYS A 325 -6.74 -28.30 -3.71
CA LYS A 325 -7.65 -28.25 -4.87
C LYS A 325 -7.23 -27.19 -5.89
N ASN A 326 -6.85 -26.00 -5.42
CA ASN A 326 -6.37 -24.91 -6.29
C ASN A 326 -5.06 -25.27 -7.00
N ARG A 327 -4.13 -25.98 -6.34
CA ARG A 327 -2.88 -26.47 -6.96
C ARG A 327 -3.13 -27.54 -8.02
N ILE A 328 -4.02 -28.47 -7.75
CA ILE A 328 -4.42 -29.52 -8.70
C ILE A 328 -5.09 -28.87 -9.93
N ASN A 329 -6.03 -27.97 -9.73
CA ASN A 329 -6.70 -27.27 -10.83
C ASN A 329 -5.72 -26.46 -11.69
N LYS A 330 -4.73 -25.81 -11.06
CA LYS A 330 -3.69 -25.06 -11.78
C LYS A 330 -2.74 -26.00 -12.56
N TRP A 331 -2.50 -27.20 -12.07
CA TRP A 331 -1.71 -28.21 -12.77
C TRP A 331 -2.49 -28.76 -13.96
N LEU A 332 -3.76 -29.14 -13.81
CA LEU A 332 -4.62 -29.62 -14.88
C LEU A 332 -4.81 -28.60 -16.02
N LYS A 333 -4.94 -27.30 -15.69
CA LYS A 333 -5.03 -26.25 -16.70
C LYS A 333 -3.73 -26.03 -17.47
N ARG A 334 -2.56 -26.35 -16.89
CA ARG A 334 -1.27 -26.27 -17.59
C ARG A 334 -1.10 -27.33 -18.66
N ASP A 335 -1.69 -28.51 -18.47
CA ASP A 335 -1.61 -29.60 -19.43
C ASP A 335 -2.58 -29.43 -20.63
N GLN A 336 -3.60 -28.56 -20.50
CA GLN A 336 -4.53 -28.22 -21.59
C GLN A 336 -3.98 -27.14 -22.56
N HIS A 337 -2.87 -26.49 -22.21
CA HIS A 337 -2.22 -25.46 -23.03
C HIS A 337 -0.78 -25.88 -23.47
N ARG A 338 -0.45 -27.16 -23.40
CA ARG A 338 0.67 -27.82 -24.06
C ARG A 338 0.20 -28.61 -25.25
#